data_daca06dd33af8435d9d026f0d3ea87ba
#
_entry.id   daca06dd33af8435d9d026f0d3ea87ba
#
_cell.length_a   1.000
_cell.length_b   1.000
_cell.length_c   1.000
_cell.angle_alpha   90.00
_cell.angle_beta   90.00
_cell.angle_gamma   90.00
#
_symmetry.space_group_name_H-M   'P 1'
#
loop_
_entity.id
_entity.type
_entity.pdbx_description
1 polymer ?
#
loop_
_entity_poly.entity_id
_entity_poly.type
_entity_poly.pdbx_seq_one_letter_code
_entity_poly.pdbx_strand_id
1 'polypeptide(L)'
;MSLVPYVVEQTSRGERSYDIFSRLLNDRIVFLGEEVNPTTASLVVAQLLHLEGQDPDKDIQLYINSPGGSITDGMAIYDTMQYIKCDVSTICVGMAASMGAFLLSAGTKGKRIALPNAEIMIHQPSAGTQGQITDMALHLKRLEIIKKRMNTLLAANCGKSVEQVTADCER
;
A
#
# COMPACT_ATOMS: atom_id res chain seq x y z
N MET A 1 21.16 -11.67 0.66
CA MET A 1 19.86 -12.32 0.34
C MET A 1 19.38 -13.01 1.62
N SER A 2 18.28 -12.58 2.18
CA SER A 2 17.64 -13.31 3.30
C SER A 2 17.09 -14.62 2.76
N LEU A 3 17.36 -15.71 3.47
CA LEU A 3 16.78 -17.02 3.14
C LEU A 3 15.27 -16.96 3.42
N VAL A 4 14.46 -17.17 2.40
CA VAL A 4 13.01 -17.32 2.56
C VAL A 4 12.74 -18.76 3.00
N PRO A 5 12.14 -18.99 4.18
CA PRO A 5 11.87 -20.35 4.66
C PRO A 5 10.79 -21.03 3.83
N TYR A 6 10.88 -22.36 3.73
CA TYR A 6 9.89 -23.21 3.08
C TYR A 6 9.05 -23.93 4.12
N VAL A 7 7.78 -24.09 3.82
CA VAL A 7 6.80 -24.87 4.60
C VAL A 7 6.36 -26.06 3.77
N VAL A 8 6.37 -27.26 4.38
CA VAL A 8 5.88 -28.50 3.76
C VAL A 8 4.53 -28.85 4.37
N GLU A 9 3.51 -28.96 3.55
CA GLU A 9 2.17 -29.39 3.96
C GLU A 9 1.86 -30.79 3.43
N GLN A 10 1.31 -31.63 4.31
CA GLN A 10 0.75 -32.92 3.94
C GLN A 10 -0.67 -32.75 3.42
N THR A 11 -0.92 -33.13 2.17
CA THR A 11 -2.24 -33.09 1.57
C THR A 11 -2.71 -34.53 1.22
N SER A 12 -3.98 -34.69 0.92
CA SER A 12 -4.53 -35.97 0.44
C SER A 12 -3.90 -36.45 -0.89
N ARG A 13 -3.17 -35.57 -1.59
CA ARG A 13 -2.48 -35.83 -2.85
C ARG A 13 -0.96 -35.91 -2.73
N GLY A 14 -0.43 -35.93 -1.49
CA GLY A 14 1.00 -35.96 -1.19
C GLY A 14 1.51 -34.67 -0.57
N GLU A 15 2.83 -34.58 -0.45
CA GLU A 15 3.50 -33.39 0.12
C GLU A 15 3.54 -32.24 -0.89
N ARG A 16 3.31 -31.02 -0.41
CA ARG A 16 3.51 -29.77 -1.16
C ARG A 16 4.43 -28.86 -0.39
N SER A 17 5.43 -28.31 -1.08
CA SER A 17 6.35 -27.34 -0.51
C SER A 17 6.01 -25.94 -1.06
N TYR A 18 5.93 -24.96 -0.16
CA TYR A 18 5.72 -23.54 -0.47
C TYR A 18 6.80 -22.71 0.21
N ASP A 19 7.24 -21.63 -0.41
CA ASP A 19 7.88 -20.58 0.36
C ASP A 19 6.82 -19.93 1.29
N ILE A 20 7.29 -19.27 2.37
CA ILE A 20 6.39 -18.75 3.41
C ILE A 20 5.39 -17.73 2.85
N PHE A 21 5.79 -16.86 1.90
CA PHE A 21 4.90 -15.85 1.33
C PHE A 21 3.83 -16.47 0.43
N SER A 22 4.22 -17.46 -0.41
CA SER A 22 3.25 -18.23 -1.21
C SER A 22 2.27 -19.00 -0.33
N ARG A 23 2.74 -19.50 0.82
CA ARG A 23 1.86 -20.19 1.77
C ARG A 23 0.85 -19.24 2.40
N LEU A 24 1.30 -18.06 2.85
CA LEU A 24 0.45 -17.02 3.43
C LEU A 24 -0.54 -16.46 2.40
N LEU A 25 -0.14 -16.34 1.13
CA LEU A 25 -1.01 -15.91 0.05
C LEU A 25 -2.23 -16.83 -0.10
N ASN A 26 -2.09 -18.15 0.13
CA ASN A 26 -3.23 -19.09 0.15
C ASN A 26 -4.26 -18.75 1.25
N ASP A 27 -3.81 -18.11 2.33
CA ASP A 27 -4.67 -17.60 3.40
C ASP A 27 -5.11 -16.14 3.17
N ARG A 28 -4.90 -15.64 1.94
CA ARG A 28 -5.26 -14.28 1.49
C ARG A 28 -4.48 -13.16 2.20
N ILE A 29 -3.26 -13.47 2.62
CA ILE A 29 -2.35 -12.55 3.29
C ILE A 29 -1.30 -12.06 2.29
N VAL A 30 -1.22 -10.74 2.13
CA VAL A 30 -0.26 -10.03 1.27
C VAL A 30 0.61 -9.13 2.13
N PHE A 31 1.91 -9.04 1.80
CA PHE A 31 2.85 -8.16 2.50
C PHE A 31 3.37 -7.04 1.60
N LEU A 32 3.32 -5.81 2.14
CA LEU A 32 4.12 -4.68 1.69
C LEU A 32 5.15 -4.40 2.79
N GLY A 33 6.28 -5.11 2.74
CA GLY A 33 7.32 -5.13 3.79
C GLY A 33 8.55 -4.28 3.49
N GLU A 34 8.51 -3.44 2.44
CA GLU A 34 9.64 -2.64 1.99
C GLU A 34 9.18 -1.35 1.31
N GLU A 35 10.10 -0.61 0.71
CA GLU A 35 9.81 0.62 -0.03
C GLU A 35 8.85 0.36 -1.21
N VAL A 36 7.92 1.30 -1.42
CA VAL A 36 7.02 1.31 -2.58
C VAL A 36 7.79 1.74 -3.82
N ASN A 37 7.95 0.81 -4.75
CA ASN A 37 8.66 0.98 -6.02
C ASN A 37 7.97 0.15 -7.13
N PRO A 38 8.39 0.24 -8.41
CA PRO A 38 7.75 -0.49 -9.50
C PRO A 38 7.65 -2.00 -9.28
N THR A 39 8.66 -2.61 -8.66
CA THR A 39 8.69 -4.05 -8.41
C THR A 39 7.71 -4.45 -7.32
N THR A 40 7.78 -3.79 -6.16
CA THR A 40 6.89 -4.11 -5.02
C THR A 40 5.43 -3.82 -5.35
N ALA A 41 5.16 -2.72 -6.07
CA ALA A 41 3.81 -2.40 -6.50
C ALA A 41 3.25 -3.44 -7.46
N SER A 42 4.03 -3.86 -8.46
CA SER A 42 3.60 -4.90 -9.40
C SER A 42 3.30 -6.23 -8.71
N LEU A 43 4.11 -6.61 -7.72
CA LEU A 43 3.90 -7.83 -6.94
C LEU A 43 2.62 -7.76 -6.11
N VAL A 44 2.38 -6.64 -5.40
CA VAL A 44 1.15 -6.46 -4.60
C VAL A 44 -0.08 -6.44 -5.51
N VAL A 45 -0.05 -5.69 -6.61
CA VAL A 45 -1.14 -5.65 -7.60
C VAL A 45 -1.46 -7.04 -8.14
N ALA A 46 -0.44 -7.81 -8.55
CA ALA A 46 -0.64 -9.16 -9.07
C ALA A 46 -1.28 -10.09 -8.03
N GLN A 47 -0.87 -9.99 -6.75
CA GLN A 47 -1.44 -10.78 -5.66
C GLN A 47 -2.90 -10.40 -5.38
N LEU A 48 -3.23 -9.10 -5.38
CA LEU A 48 -4.61 -8.63 -5.21
C LEU A 48 -5.53 -9.15 -6.32
N LEU A 49 -5.11 -9.04 -7.57
CA LEU A 49 -5.88 -9.54 -8.72
C LEU A 49 -6.02 -11.07 -8.71
N HIS A 50 -4.96 -11.79 -8.32
CA HIS A 50 -5.00 -13.24 -8.17
C HIS A 50 -6.03 -13.68 -7.12
N LEU A 51 -6.02 -13.03 -5.96
CA LEU A 51 -6.93 -13.35 -4.87
C LEU A 51 -8.38 -12.99 -5.19
N GLU A 52 -8.63 -11.89 -5.90
CA GLU A 52 -9.97 -11.57 -6.41
C GLU A 52 -10.47 -12.65 -7.37
N GLY A 53 -9.62 -13.09 -8.30
CA GLY A 53 -9.96 -14.16 -9.24
C GLY A 53 -10.26 -15.50 -8.59
N GLN A 54 -9.72 -15.76 -7.40
CA GLN A 54 -10.00 -16.99 -6.64
C GLN A 54 -11.36 -16.91 -5.92
N ASP A 55 -11.63 -15.82 -5.22
CA ASP A 55 -12.87 -15.65 -4.45
C ASP A 55 -13.10 -14.15 -4.18
N PRO A 56 -13.99 -13.50 -4.93
CA PRO A 56 -14.23 -12.06 -4.80
C PRO A 56 -15.02 -11.67 -3.53
N ASP A 57 -15.60 -12.62 -2.83
CA ASP A 57 -16.44 -12.37 -1.65
C ASP A 57 -15.66 -12.46 -0.33
N LYS A 58 -14.40 -12.88 -0.38
CA LYS A 58 -13.53 -13.01 0.80
C LYS A 58 -12.56 -11.83 0.91
N ASP A 59 -12.36 -11.37 2.14
CA ASP A 59 -11.40 -10.31 2.46
C ASP A 59 -9.97 -10.70 2.09
N ILE A 60 -9.20 -9.68 1.73
CA ILE A 60 -7.75 -9.75 1.60
C ILE A 60 -7.11 -8.99 2.77
N GLN A 61 -6.06 -9.54 3.36
CA GLN A 61 -5.30 -8.91 4.44
C GLN A 61 -3.99 -8.37 3.89
N LEU A 62 -3.86 -7.04 3.84
CA LEU A 62 -2.63 -6.37 3.41
C LEU A 62 -1.84 -5.89 4.64
N TYR A 63 -0.77 -6.59 4.97
CA TYR A 63 0.16 -6.20 6.02
C TYR A 63 1.17 -5.19 5.48
N ILE A 64 1.33 -4.07 6.21
CA ILE A 64 2.16 -2.95 5.79
C ILE A 64 3.25 -2.71 6.84
N ASN A 65 4.51 -2.80 6.41
CA ASN A 65 5.71 -2.34 7.11
C ASN A 65 6.61 -1.63 6.11
N SER A 66 6.27 -0.38 5.80
CA SER A 66 6.86 0.34 4.68
C SER A 66 7.16 1.80 5.03
N PRO A 67 8.36 2.31 4.67
CA PRO A 67 8.69 3.72 4.79
C PRO A 67 7.97 4.61 3.75
N GLY A 68 7.18 4.01 2.85
CA GLY A 68 6.60 4.69 1.70
C GLY A 68 7.44 4.54 0.45
N GLY A 69 7.46 5.54 -0.42
CA GLY A 69 8.22 5.52 -1.68
C GLY A 69 7.48 6.20 -2.82
N SER A 70 7.57 5.64 -4.01
CA SER A 70 7.02 6.21 -5.25
C SER A 70 5.50 6.38 -5.17
N ILE A 71 5.03 7.61 -5.39
CA ILE A 71 3.60 7.93 -5.42
C ILE A 71 2.90 7.23 -6.59
N THR A 72 3.51 7.21 -7.76
CA THR A 72 2.92 6.59 -8.95
C THR A 72 2.69 5.09 -8.75
N ASP A 73 3.68 4.40 -8.18
CA ASP A 73 3.61 2.97 -7.92
C ASP A 73 2.63 2.67 -6.78
N GLY A 74 2.61 3.50 -5.75
CA GLY A 74 1.63 3.40 -4.68
C GLY A 74 0.20 3.65 -5.14
N MET A 75 -0.01 4.56 -6.10
CA MET A 75 -1.34 4.77 -6.70
C MET A 75 -1.80 3.56 -7.51
N ALA A 76 -0.90 2.79 -8.12
CA ALA A 76 -1.27 1.54 -8.78
C ALA A 76 -1.83 0.52 -7.77
N ILE A 77 -1.22 0.41 -6.59
CA ILE A 77 -1.76 -0.43 -5.50
C ILE A 77 -3.11 0.11 -5.03
N TYR A 78 -3.19 1.43 -4.75
CA TYR A 78 -4.41 2.09 -4.29
C TYR A 78 -5.58 1.85 -5.25
N ASP A 79 -5.39 2.16 -6.53
CA ASP A 79 -6.43 2.02 -7.54
C ASP A 79 -6.87 0.55 -7.68
N THR A 80 -5.94 -0.41 -7.57
CA THR A 80 -6.27 -1.84 -7.56
C THR A 80 -7.11 -2.22 -6.34
N MET A 81 -6.74 -1.76 -5.14
CA MET A 81 -7.53 -1.99 -3.92
C MET A 81 -8.97 -1.46 -4.04
N GLN A 82 -9.16 -0.33 -4.74
CA GLN A 82 -10.49 0.25 -4.97
C GLN A 82 -11.25 -0.42 -6.13
N TYR A 83 -10.54 -1.03 -7.08
CA TYR A 83 -11.11 -1.66 -8.27
C TYR A 83 -11.66 -3.05 -8.01
N ILE A 84 -10.95 -3.86 -7.21
CA ILE A 84 -11.34 -5.23 -6.88
C ILE A 84 -12.60 -5.25 -6.01
N LYS A 85 -13.35 -6.36 -6.06
CA LYS A 85 -14.59 -6.53 -5.28
C LYS A 85 -14.32 -6.95 -3.84
N CYS A 86 -13.19 -7.60 -3.59
CA CYS A 86 -12.80 -8.01 -2.25
C CYS A 86 -12.63 -6.81 -1.33
N ASP A 87 -13.12 -6.89 -0.10
CA ASP A 87 -12.69 -5.96 0.94
C ASP A 87 -11.20 -6.17 1.25
N VAL A 88 -10.45 -5.07 1.36
CA VAL A 88 -9.03 -5.11 1.73
C VAL A 88 -8.88 -4.59 3.15
N SER A 89 -8.59 -5.51 4.09
CA SER A 89 -8.16 -5.16 5.44
C SER A 89 -6.69 -4.74 5.41
N THR A 90 -6.36 -3.57 5.95
CA THR A 90 -4.98 -3.08 6.04
C THR A 90 -4.48 -3.12 7.47
N ILE A 91 -3.30 -3.69 7.69
CA ILE A 91 -2.72 -3.89 9.02
C ILE A 91 -1.31 -3.29 9.07
N CYS A 92 -1.11 -2.23 9.87
CA CYS A 92 0.22 -1.67 10.11
C CYS A 92 0.98 -2.52 11.12
N VAL A 93 2.14 -3.03 10.71
CA VAL A 93 3.09 -3.79 11.54
C VAL A 93 4.43 -3.06 11.51
N GLY A 94 4.90 -2.56 12.64
CA GLY A 94 6.13 -1.77 12.70
C GLY A 94 5.90 -0.34 12.20
N MET A 95 5.92 -0.09 10.89
CA MET A 95 5.79 1.26 10.34
C MET A 95 4.91 1.31 9.11
N ALA A 96 4.09 2.35 9.02
CA ALA A 96 3.46 2.79 7.78
C ALA A 96 3.72 4.28 7.60
N ALA A 97 4.71 4.64 6.78
CA ALA A 97 5.10 6.04 6.57
C ALA A 97 4.81 6.50 5.14
N SER A 98 4.48 7.81 4.97
CA SER A 98 4.33 8.43 3.66
C SER A 98 3.31 7.67 2.78
N MET A 99 3.74 7.14 1.63
CA MET A 99 2.89 6.31 0.77
C MET A 99 2.38 5.04 1.47
N GLY A 100 3.13 4.49 2.43
CA GLY A 100 2.66 3.38 3.27
C GLY A 100 1.49 3.76 4.16
N ALA A 101 1.52 4.95 4.78
CA ALA A 101 0.39 5.48 5.56
C ALA A 101 -0.84 5.76 4.68
N PHE A 102 -0.60 6.27 3.46
CA PHE A 102 -1.66 6.48 2.49
C PHE A 102 -2.36 5.16 2.13
N LEU A 103 -1.61 4.11 1.82
CA LEU A 103 -2.14 2.78 1.52
C LEU A 103 -2.84 2.15 2.74
N LEU A 104 -2.33 2.35 3.95
CA LEU A 104 -3.01 1.94 5.18
C LEU A 104 -4.40 2.58 5.28
N SER A 105 -4.51 3.88 4.97
CA SER A 105 -5.78 4.61 5.00
C SER A 105 -6.77 4.16 3.93
N ALA A 106 -6.27 3.51 2.87
CA ALA A 106 -7.06 3.05 1.72
C ALA A 106 -7.81 1.73 1.97
N GLY A 107 -7.52 1.04 3.07
CA GLY A 107 -8.23 -0.17 3.46
C GLY A 107 -9.72 0.07 3.66
N THR A 108 -10.52 -0.98 3.56
CA THR A 108 -11.97 -0.93 3.74
C THR A 108 -12.32 -0.34 5.10
N LYS A 109 -13.30 0.55 5.13
CA LYS A 109 -13.73 1.25 6.35
C LYS A 109 -14.14 0.24 7.43
N GLY A 110 -13.55 0.38 8.63
CA GLY A 110 -13.74 -0.54 9.74
C GLY A 110 -12.80 -1.74 9.75
N LYS A 111 -11.98 -1.92 8.68
CA LYS A 111 -11.00 -3.02 8.56
C LYS A 111 -9.55 -2.51 8.50
N ARG A 112 -9.27 -1.36 9.10
CA ARG A 112 -7.95 -0.72 9.18
C ARG A 112 -7.42 -0.86 10.58
N ILE A 113 -6.26 -1.47 10.74
CA ILE A 113 -5.69 -1.89 12.01
C ILE A 113 -4.26 -1.37 12.11
N ALA A 114 -3.87 -0.93 13.30
CA ALA A 114 -2.47 -0.71 13.66
C ALA A 114 -2.16 -1.54 14.91
N LEU A 115 -1.05 -2.25 14.91
CA LEU A 115 -0.59 -2.95 16.11
C LEU A 115 -0.14 -1.94 17.18
N PRO A 116 -0.16 -2.30 18.46
CA PRO A 116 0.03 -1.34 19.57
C PRO A 116 1.34 -0.54 19.52
N ASN A 117 2.39 -1.10 18.92
CA ASN A 117 3.69 -0.45 18.82
C ASN A 117 4.00 0.01 17.38
N ALA A 118 3.00 0.03 16.50
CA ALA A 118 3.19 0.47 15.13
C ALA A 118 3.22 2.00 15.06
N GLU A 119 4.09 2.52 14.19
CA GLU A 119 4.21 3.95 13.90
C GLU A 119 3.52 4.27 12.57
N ILE A 120 2.75 5.35 12.54
CA ILE A 120 2.11 5.85 11.33
C ILE A 120 2.57 7.29 11.12
N MET A 121 3.17 7.58 9.96
CA MET A 121 3.68 8.91 9.65
C MET A 121 3.11 9.41 8.33
N ILE A 122 2.50 10.59 8.37
CA ILE A 122 2.06 11.32 7.20
C ILE A 122 2.91 12.56 7.01
N HIS A 123 3.17 12.93 5.76
CA HIS A 123 3.82 14.17 5.37
C HIS A 123 3.45 14.55 3.93
N GLN A 124 3.69 15.80 3.57
CA GLN A 124 3.51 16.23 2.19
C GLN A 124 4.49 15.52 1.24
N PRO A 125 4.15 15.35 -0.06
CA PRO A 125 5.07 14.80 -1.04
C PRO A 125 6.39 15.58 -1.10
N SER A 126 7.50 14.87 -1.14
CA SER A 126 8.82 15.44 -1.37
C SER A 126 9.31 15.06 -2.76
N ALA A 127 9.91 16.00 -3.48
CA ALA A 127 10.50 15.75 -4.78
C ALA A 127 11.63 16.74 -5.05
N GLY A 128 12.59 16.30 -5.87
CA GLY A 128 13.60 17.16 -6.46
C GLY A 128 13.36 17.33 -7.96
N THR A 129 13.81 18.46 -8.52
CA THR A 129 13.80 18.66 -9.96
C THR A 129 15.08 19.34 -10.41
N GLN A 130 15.55 18.96 -11.60
CA GLN A 130 16.72 19.53 -12.26
C GLN A 130 16.47 19.59 -13.75
N GLY A 131 16.98 20.64 -14.42
CA GLY A 131 16.81 20.82 -15.85
C GLY A 131 16.55 22.27 -16.23
N GLN A 132 15.94 22.49 -17.40
CA GLN A 132 15.59 23.84 -17.87
C GLN A 132 14.48 24.45 -17.00
N ILE A 133 14.49 25.77 -16.84
CA ILE A 133 13.55 26.51 -15.98
C ILE A 133 12.10 26.17 -16.34
N THR A 134 11.78 26.11 -17.63
CA THR A 134 10.42 25.80 -18.10
C THR A 134 9.99 24.39 -17.68
N ASP A 135 10.88 23.40 -17.81
CA ASP A 135 10.59 22.00 -17.43
C ASP A 135 10.43 21.87 -15.93
N MET A 136 11.28 22.59 -15.16
CA MET A 136 11.16 22.65 -13.70
C MET A 136 9.82 23.25 -13.26
N ALA A 137 9.37 24.33 -13.91
CA ALA A 137 8.07 24.95 -13.62
C ALA A 137 6.89 24.03 -13.95
N LEU A 138 6.95 23.30 -15.05
CA LEU A 138 5.94 22.28 -15.40
C LEU A 138 5.93 21.13 -14.40
N HIS A 139 7.11 20.68 -13.97
CA HIS A 139 7.24 19.64 -12.96
C HIS A 139 6.62 20.06 -11.61
N LEU A 140 6.90 21.28 -11.15
CA LEU A 140 6.31 21.82 -9.92
C LEU A 140 4.77 21.88 -9.99
N LYS A 141 4.21 22.36 -11.10
CA LYS A 141 2.74 22.35 -11.29
C LYS A 141 2.16 20.96 -11.21
N ARG A 142 2.84 19.96 -11.79
CA ARG A 142 2.41 18.57 -11.68
C ARG A 142 2.43 18.07 -10.23
N LEU A 143 3.47 18.40 -9.47
CA LEU A 143 3.59 18.03 -8.06
C LEU A 143 2.49 18.66 -7.21
N GLU A 144 2.11 19.91 -7.46
CA GLU A 144 0.98 20.56 -6.79
C GLU A 144 -0.35 19.82 -7.05
N ILE A 145 -0.59 19.40 -8.28
CA ILE A 145 -1.77 18.61 -8.65
C ILE A 145 -1.77 17.27 -7.90
N ILE A 146 -0.61 16.60 -7.86
CA ILE A 146 -0.45 15.33 -7.14
C ILE A 146 -0.70 15.53 -5.63
N LYS A 147 -0.07 16.55 -5.02
CA LYS A 147 -0.28 16.90 -3.59
C LYS A 147 -1.77 17.09 -3.29
N LYS A 148 -2.45 17.91 -4.08
CA LYS A 148 -3.89 18.17 -3.91
C LYS A 148 -4.71 16.88 -4.01
N ARG A 149 -4.42 16.03 -5.02
CA ARG A 149 -5.12 14.74 -5.19
C ARG A 149 -4.88 13.82 -4.00
N MET A 150 -3.64 13.67 -3.54
CA MET A 150 -3.29 12.84 -2.39
C MET A 150 -4.01 13.30 -1.11
N ASN A 151 -3.98 14.61 -0.82
CA ASN A 151 -4.66 15.15 0.36
C ASN A 151 -6.18 14.94 0.28
N THR A 152 -6.78 15.10 -0.91
CA THR A 152 -8.21 14.88 -1.11
C THR A 152 -8.59 13.41 -0.85
N LEU A 153 -7.82 12.46 -1.37
CA LEU A 153 -8.07 11.04 -1.16
C LEU A 153 -7.84 10.63 0.30
N LEU A 154 -6.77 11.11 0.92
CA LEU A 154 -6.49 10.86 2.34
C LEU A 154 -7.59 11.43 3.24
N ALA A 155 -8.07 12.64 2.95
CA ALA A 155 -9.18 13.27 3.67
C ALA A 155 -10.46 12.42 3.58
N ALA A 156 -10.80 11.96 2.37
CA ALA A 156 -11.95 11.08 2.16
C ALA A 156 -11.81 9.75 2.93
N ASN A 157 -10.63 9.13 2.87
CA ASN A 157 -10.35 7.88 3.58
C ASN A 157 -10.48 8.05 5.11
N CYS A 158 -10.04 9.18 5.65
CA CYS A 158 -10.03 9.44 7.09
C CYS A 158 -11.28 10.15 7.62
N GLY A 159 -12.19 10.58 6.74
CA GLY A 159 -13.39 11.33 7.13
C GLY A 159 -13.07 12.71 7.71
N LYS A 160 -11.98 13.34 7.23
CA LYS A 160 -11.53 14.68 7.63
C LYS A 160 -11.72 15.68 6.47
N SER A 161 -11.62 16.98 6.79
CA SER A 161 -11.56 17.98 5.71
C SER A 161 -10.19 17.98 5.02
N VAL A 162 -10.15 18.44 3.77
CA VAL A 162 -8.90 18.55 3.00
C VAL A 162 -7.94 19.57 3.64
N GLU A 163 -8.49 20.64 4.22
CA GLU A 163 -7.74 21.68 4.92
C GLU A 163 -7.04 21.10 6.16
N GLN A 164 -7.75 20.28 6.95
CA GLN A 164 -7.18 19.62 8.12
C GLN A 164 -6.06 18.67 7.72
N VAL A 165 -6.28 17.81 6.72
CA VAL A 165 -5.25 16.86 6.25
C VAL A 165 -4.05 17.62 5.67
N THR A 166 -4.28 18.72 4.97
CA THR A 166 -3.18 19.55 4.43
C THR A 166 -2.32 20.10 5.57
N ALA A 167 -2.95 20.64 6.62
CA ALA A 167 -2.24 21.14 7.79
C ALA A 167 -1.50 20.02 8.54
N ASP A 168 -2.15 18.86 8.73
CA ASP A 168 -1.55 17.69 9.41
C ASP A 168 -0.32 17.14 8.65
N CYS A 169 -0.28 17.29 7.30
CA CYS A 169 0.85 16.87 6.48
C CYS A 169 1.98 17.92 6.36
N GLU A 170 1.78 19.15 6.77
CA GLU A 170 2.76 20.24 6.63
C GLU A 170 3.70 20.38 7.83
N ARG A 171 3.53 19.67 8.91
CA ARG A 171 4.25 19.66 10.22
C ARG A 171 3.54 20.42 11.33
#